data_dc388b8a3b2f0634a2c0efac3a750ef6
#
_entry.id   dc388b8a3b2f0634a2c0efac3a750ef6
#
_cell.length_a   1.000
_cell.length_b   1.000
_cell.length_c   1.000
_cell.angle_alpha   90.00
_cell.angle_beta   90.00
_cell.angle_gamma   90.00
#
_symmetry.space_group_name_H-M   'P 1'
#
loop_
_entity.id
_entity.type
_entity.pdbx_description
1 polymer ?
#
loop_
_entity_poly.entity_id
_entity_poly.type
_entity_poly.pdbx_seq_one_letter_code
_entity_poly.pdbx_strand_id
1 'polypeptide(L)'
;MQNLAGNQYVITLDDDPMVSRIIEKSLSLRSVSFPTITEFTQRIPNMEPLAVFVDIHLANDQSGLDIVPQLRSRWPYSPIIVITADPADDWLVDAFRKGADDFLLKPIKPREVQARFQTRLTHLQDRAAKSALSAGDVSLDTAHRVVTGPNGRQFLAPVETLLLAQLIKAKGTVVPKETLKREAWGPVRVSDNAFYRKLFELRRALEGVSTNVKIQSIYGAGLSLDVQTNVTPMLSAL
;
A
#
# COMPACT_ATOMS: atom_id res chain seq x y z
N MET A 1 23.12 -1.20 9.30
CA MET A 1 21.78 -0.95 9.89
C MET A 1 21.65 0.56 10.04
N GLN A 2 21.26 1.25 8.97
CA GLN A 2 21.13 2.71 8.96
C GLN A 2 19.65 3.09 9.07
N ASN A 3 19.34 3.75 10.17
CA ASN A 3 18.25 4.72 10.45
C ASN A 3 17.02 4.73 9.53
N LEU A 4 16.16 3.72 9.63
CA LEU A 4 14.75 3.79 9.19
C LEU A 4 13.84 4.39 10.28
N ALA A 5 14.38 4.75 11.43
CA ALA A 5 13.63 5.21 12.61
C ALA A 5 13.13 6.67 12.53
N GLY A 6 13.53 7.46 11.53
CA GLY A 6 13.25 8.90 11.50
C GLY A 6 11.87 9.31 10.96
N ASN A 7 11.09 8.41 10.37
CA ASN A 7 9.88 8.79 9.62
C ASN A 7 8.66 7.89 9.89
N GLN A 8 8.73 7.02 10.87
CA GLN A 8 7.61 6.14 11.22
C GLN A 8 6.63 6.86 12.15
N TYR A 9 5.37 6.88 11.79
CA TYR A 9 4.31 7.53 12.55
C TYR A 9 2.98 6.79 12.39
N VAL A 10 2.06 7.08 13.29
CA VAL A 10 0.66 6.67 13.22
C VAL A 10 -0.23 7.91 13.07
N ILE A 11 -1.44 7.71 12.59
CA ILE A 11 -2.47 8.76 12.53
C ILE A 11 -3.53 8.43 13.58
N THR A 12 -4.01 9.46 14.27
CA THR A 12 -5.17 9.38 15.15
C THR A 12 -6.21 10.40 14.68
N LEU A 13 -7.39 9.94 14.35
CA LEU A 13 -8.56 10.75 14.05
C LEU A 13 -9.53 10.60 15.22
N ASP A 14 -9.48 11.54 16.16
CA ASP A 14 -10.24 11.52 17.41
C ASP A 14 -10.26 12.96 17.96
N ASP A 15 -11.41 13.45 18.42
CA ASP A 15 -11.56 14.80 18.98
C ASP A 15 -11.03 14.91 20.42
N ASP A 16 -10.81 13.77 21.10
CA ASP A 16 -10.13 13.73 22.39
C ASP A 16 -8.59 13.64 22.22
N PRO A 17 -7.83 14.71 22.54
CA PRO A 17 -6.38 14.69 22.41
C PRO A 17 -5.68 13.68 23.34
N MET A 18 -6.39 13.16 24.37
CA MET A 18 -5.83 12.16 25.27
C MET A 18 -5.66 10.81 24.54
N VAL A 19 -6.54 10.47 23.61
CA VAL A 19 -6.45 9.25 22.81
C VAL A 19 -5.14 9.20 22.02
N SER A 20 -4.81 10.29 21.31
CA SER A 20 -3.54 10.39 20.57
C SER A 20 -2.32 10.20 21.48
N ARG A 21 -2.33 10.80 22.67
CA ARG A 21 -1.24 10.66 23.65
C ARG A 21 -1.10 9.24 24.20
N ILE A 22 -2.22 8.55 24.43
CA ILE A 22 -2.22 7.15 24.89
C ILE A 22 -1.60 6.28 23.79
N ILE A 23 -2.04 6.42 22.55
CA ILE A 23 -1.53 5.66 21.40
C ILE A 23 -0.03 5.91 21.21
N GLU A 24 0.40 7.18 21.20
CA GLU A 24 1.80 7.56 21.06
C GLU A 24 2.69 6.91 22.13
N LYS A 25 2.28 7.00 23.41
CA LYS A 25 2.99 6.34 24.50
C LYS A 25 2.97 4.83 24.41
N SER A 26 1.83 4.24 24.01
CA SER A 26 1.67 2.79 23.90
C SER A 26 2.58 2.19 22.85
N LEU A 27 2.75 2.86 21.71
CA LEU A 27 3.51 2.35 20.58
C LEU A 27 4.96 2.87 20.54
N SER A 28 5.30 3.89 21.35
CA SER A 28 6.56 4.62 21.24
C SER A 28 6.80 5.17 19.81
N LEU A 29 5.73 5.59 19.16
CA LEU A 29 5.70 6.14 17.80
C LEU A 29 5.08 7.53 17.84
N ARG A 30 5.53 8.43 16.98
CA ARG A 30 4.90 9.74 16.80
C ARG A 30 3.46 9.54 16.32
N SER A 31 2.51 10.23 16.94
CA SER A 31 1.13 10.32 16.47
C SER A 31 0.86 11.68 15.82
N VAL A 32 0.30 11.64 14.60
CA VAL A 32 -0.25 12.82 13.92
C VAL A 32 -1.75 12.82 14.15
N SER A 33 -2.22 13.76 14.99
CA SER A 33 -3.62 13.81 15.41
C SER A 33 -4.43 14.79 14.57
N PHE A 34 -5.67 14.38 14.27
CA PHE A 34 -6.68 15.19 13.60
C PHE A 34 -7.99 15.10 14.39
N PRO A 35 -8.53 16.22 14.89
CA PRO A 35 -9.78 16.22 15.65
C PRO A 35 -11.03 16.06 14.76
N THR A 36 -10.91 16.30 13.45
CA THR A 36 -12.04 16.23 12.52
C THR A 36 -11.64 15.64 11.18
N ILE A 37 -12.63 15.09 10.46
CA ILE A 37 -12.45 14.62 9.07
C ILE A 37 -12.04 15.78 8.15
N THR A 38 -12.56 16.98 8.39
CA THR A 38 -12.25 18.18 7.60
C THR A 38 -10.77 18.54 7.70
N GLU A 39 -10.21 18.61 8.91
CA GLU A 39 -8.79 18.90 9.09
C GLU A 39 -7.92 17.79 8.49
N PHE A 40 -8.30 16.54 8.67
CA PHE A 40 -7.61 15.43 8.05
C PHE A 40 -7.57 15.57 6.53
N THR A 41 -8.72 15.83 5.89
CA THR A 41 -8.82 15.92 4.42
C THR A 41 -8.00 17.08 3.84
N GLN A 42 -7.93 18.20 4.55
CA GLN A 42 -7.13 19.36 4.16
C GLN A 42 -5.61 19.15 4.32
N ARG A 43 -5.20 18.27 5.23
CA ARG A 43 -3.80 18.09 5.63
C ARG A 43 -3.34 16.64 5.54
N ILE A 44 -3.94 15.84 4.65
CA ILE A 44 -3.61 14.42 4.47
C ILE A 44 -2.09 14.25 4.27
N PRO A 45 -1.39 13.48 5.10
CA PRO A 45 0.02 13.20 4.91
C PRO A 45 0.30 12.46 3.60
N ASN A 46 1.40 12.81 2.93
CA ASN A 46 1.81 12.14 1.69
C ASN A 46 2.37 10.74 1.92
N MET A 47 3.01 10.53 3.08
CA MET A 47 3.59 9.24 3.43
C MET A 47 2.55 8.34 4.09
N GLU A 48 2.64 7.04 3.81
CA GLU A 48 1.77 6.04 4.45
C GLU A 48 2.16 5.88 5.92
N PRO A 49 1.19 5.99 6.86
CA PRO A 49 1.43 5.75 8.29
C PRO A 49 1.59 4.25 8.58
N LEU A 50 2.18 3.90 9.70
CA LEU A 50 2.22 2.51 10.17
C LEU A 50 0.85 1.98 10.60
N ALA A 51 -0.06 2.85 11.03
CA ALA A 51 -1.45 2.55 11.31
C ALA A 51 -2.29 3.82 11.36
N VAL A 52 -3.61 3.68 11.22
CA VAL A 52 -4.59 4.74 11.41
C VAL A 52 -5.58 4.30 12.50
N PHE A 53 -5.73 5.12 13.51
CA PHE A 53 -6.72 4.95 14.58
C PHE A 53 -7.84 5.95 14.35
N VAL A 54 -9.10 5.48 14.32
CA VAL A 54 -10.25 6.31 13.94
C VAL A 54 -11.34 6.16 14.99
N ASP A 55 -11.67 7.24 15.69
CA ASP A 55 -12.88 7.25 16.51
C ASP A 55 -14.12 7.20 15.62
N ILE A 56 -15.07 6.34 16.01
CA ILE A 56 -16.36 6.26 15.31
C ILE A 56 -17.19 7.53 15.52
N HIS A 57 -17.15 8.08 16.73
CA HIS A 57 -17.93 9.25 17.13
C HIS A 57 -17.02 10.47 17.23
N LEU A 58 -16.98 11.25 16.18
CA LEU A 58 -16.25 12.50 16.14
C LEU A 58 -17.16 13.70 16.49
N ALA A 59 -16.56 14.83 16.81
CA ALA A 59 -17.29 16.06 17.03
C ALA A 59 -18.23 16.40 15.85
N ASN A 60 -19.30 17.15 16.13
CA ASN A 60 -20.31 17.59 15.16
C ASN A 60 -21.09 16.44 14.50
N ASP A 61 -21.39 15.38 15.23
CA ASP A 61 -22.15 14.21 14.76
C ASP A 61 -21.54 13.52 13.50
N GLN A 62 -20.25 13.70 13.28
CA GLN A 62 -19.56 13.04 12.19
C GLN A 62 -19.18 11.59 12.56
N SER A 63 -19.44 10.66 11.66
CA SER A 63 -18.99 9.29 11.81
C SER A 63 -17.60 9.09 11.21
N GLY A 64 -16.62 8.69 12.06
CA GLY A 64 -15.30 8.32 11.56
C GLY A 64 -15.31 7.12 10.61
N LEU A 65 -16.39 6.33 10.57
CA LEU A 65 -16.53 5.24 9.62
C LEU A 65 -16.64 5.71 8.16
N ASP A 66 -17.05 6.95 7.93
CA ASP A 66 -17.23 7.47 6.56
C ASP A 66 -15.91 7.73 5.84
N ILE A 67 -14.82 7.95 6.59
CA ILE A 67 -13.49 8.13 6.01
C ILE A 67 -12.74 6.81 5.77
N VAL A 68 -13.16 5.70 6.38
CA VAL A 68 -12.46 4.40 6.32
C VAL A 68 -12.23 3.91 4.88
N PRO A 69 -13.21 3.95 3.95
CA PRO A 69 -12.96 3.53 2.56
C PRO A 69 -11.88 4.37 1.85
N GLN A 70 -11.83 5.68 2.13
CA GLN A 70 -10.82 6.57 1.57
C GLN A 70 -9.43 6.27 2.15
N LEU A 71 -9.34 6.02 3.47
CA LEU A 71 -8.10 5.62 4.14
C LEU A 71 -7.56 4.32 3.55
N ARG A 72 -8.42 3.31 3.39
CA ARG A 72 -8.06 2.02 2.81
C ARG A 72 -7.57 2.14 1.37
N SER A 73 -8.23 2.97 0.56
CA SER A 73 -7.81 3.22 -0.82
C SER A 73 -6.46 3.92 -0.89
N ARG A 74 -6.20 4.85 0.04
CA ARG A 74 -4.96 5.63 0.05
C ARG A 74 -3.78 4.86 0.65
N TRP A 75 -4.01 4.11 1.73
CA TRP A 75 -2.99 3.37 2.48
C TRP A 75 -3.39 1.90 2.65
N PRO A 76 -3.18 1.09 1.59
CA PRO A 76 -3.64 -0.30 1.58
C PRO A 76 -2.94 -1.20 2.59
N TYR A 77 -1.74 -0.84 3.04
CA TYR A 77 -0.96 -1.64 3.99
C TYR A 77 -0.97 -1.10 5.42
N SER A 78 -1.60 0.02 5.66
CA SER A 78 -1.75 0.54 7.02
C SER A 78 -2.93 -0.12 7.69
N PRO A 79 -2.76 -0.75 8.87
CA PRO A 79 -3.89 -1.16 9.69
C PRO A 79 -4.80 0.03 9.99
N ILE A 80 -6.11 -0.16 9.79
CA ILE A 80 -7.14 0.79 10.20
C ILE A 80 -7.85 0.18 11.40
N ILE A 81 -7.65 0.79 12.58
CA ILE A 81 -8.20 0.34 13.85
C ILE A 81 -9.23 1.36 14.31
N VAL A 82 -10.48 0.98 14.33
CA VAL A 82 -11.54 1.89 14.80
C VAL A 82 -11.60 1.90 16.34
N ILE A 83 -11.97 3.03 16.91
CA ILE A 83 -12.09 3.23 18.36
C ILE A 83 -13.54 3.59 18.68
N THR A 84 -14.11 3.03 19.74
CA THR A 84 -15.48 3.33 20.13
C THR A 84 -15.71 3.16 21.63
N ALA A 85 -16.68 3.88 22.14
CA ALA A 85 -17.20 3.68 23.50
C ALA A 85 -18.34 2.64 23.57
N ASP A 86 -18.98 2.36 22.41
CA ASP A 86 -20.15 1.47 22.34
C ASP A 86 -19.77 0.16 21.61
N PRO A 87 -19.95 -1.00 22.24
CA PRO A 87 -19.71 -2.30 21.65
C PRO A 87 -20.89 -2.87 20.84
N ALA A 88 -21.87 -2.05 20.44
CA ALA A 88 -23.05 -2.52 19.70
C ALA A 88 -22.66 -3.17 18.36
N ASP A 89 -23.29 -4.28 18.00
CA ASP A 89 -22.88 -5.16 16.91
C ASP A 89 -23.02 -4.54 15.50
N ASP A 90 -24.00 -3.68 15.28
CA ASP A 90 -24.36 -3.20 13.94
C ASP A 90 -23.26 -2.33 13.28
N TRP A 91 -22.69 -1.40 14.01
CA TRP A 91 -21.63 -0.53 13.48
C TRP A 91 -20.29 -1.29 13.31
N LEU A 92 -20.05 -2.35 14.11
CA LEU A 92 -18.83 -3.14 13.99
C LEU A 92 -18.78 -3.89 12.64
N VAL A 93 -19.91 -4.47 12.24
CA VAL A 93 -20.05 -5.10 10.93
C VAL A 93 -19.84 -4.09 9.81
N ASP A 94 -20.39 -2.88 9.93
CA ASP A 94 -20.20 -1.81 8.95
C ASP A 94 -18.73 -1.34 8.88
N ALA A 95 -18.05 -1.19 10.02
CA ALA A 95 -16.65 -0.85 10.09
C ALA A 95 -15.77 -1.82 9.27
N PHE A 96 -15.96 -3.13 9.48
CA PHE A 96 -15.21 -4.15 8.73
C PHE A 96 -15.58 -4.17 7.25
N ARG A 97 -16.85 -3.99 6.89
CA ARG A 97 -17.27 -3.87 5.47
C ARG A 97 -16.64 -2.67 4.77
N LYS A 98 -16.49 -1.55 5.48
CA LYS A 98 -15.84 -0.34 4.98
C LYS A 98 -14.33 -0.46 4.87
N GLY A 99 -13.71 -1.48 5.49
CA GLY A 99 -12.28 -1.77 5.35
C GLY A 99 -11.46 -1.56 6.62
N ALA A 100 -12.07 -1.45 7.81
CA ALA A 100 -11.35 -1.52 9.07
C ALA A 100 -10.77 -2.94 9.29
N ASP A 101 -9.62 -3.01 9.95
CA ASP A 101 -8.95 -4.29 10.24
C ASP A 101 -9.23 -4.78 11.67
N ASP A 102 -9.49 -3.85 12.58
CA ASP A 102 -9.73 -4.15 14.00
C ASP A 102 -10.45 -3.00 14.69
N PHE A 103 -10.77 -3.20 15.96
CA PHE A 103 -11.36 -2.17 16.83
C PHE A 103 -10.76 -2.18 18.23
N LEU A 104 -10.89 -1.04 18.93
CA LEU A 104 -10.55 -0.82 20.32
C LEU A 104 -11.76 -0.25 21.06
N LEU A 105 -12.02 -0.74 22.26
CA LEU A 105 -13.03 -0.17 23.13
C LEU A 105 -12.43 0.89 24.05
N LYS A 106 -13.12 2.01 24.22
CA LYS A 106 -12.82 2.98 25.28
C LYS A 106 -13.30 2.42 26.64
N PRO A 107 -12.53 2.53 27.74
CA PRO A 107 -11.26 3.22 27.85
C PRO A 107 -10.08 2.43 27.23
N ILE A 108 -9.25 3.12 26.46
CA ILE A 108 -8.14 2.52 25.73
C ILE A 108 -7.06 2.02 26.68
N LYS A 109 -6.69 0.74 26.53
CA LYS A 109 -5.66 0.08 27.35
C LYS A 109 -4.34 -0.02 26.56
N PRO A 110 -3.21 0.53 27.07
CA PRO A 110 -1.93 0.52 26.34
C PRO A 110 -1.48 -0.85 25.82
N ARG A 111 -1.64 -1.91 26.61
CA ARG A 111 -1.28 -3.29 26.21
C ARG A 111 -2.15 -3.80 25.06
N GLU A 112 -3.43 -3.42 25.04
CA GLU A 112 -4.34 -3.80 23.96
C GLU A 112 -3.99 -3.09 22.66
N VAL A 113 -3.67 -1.79 22.70
CA VAL A 113 -3.18 -1.03 21.56
C VAL A 113 -1.95 -1.72 20.92
N GLN A 114 -0.96 -2.07 21.75
CA GLN A 114 0.24 -2.76 21.28
C GLN A 114 -0.09 -4.10 20.62
N ALA A 115 -0.88 -4.95 21.28
CA ALA A 115 -1.19 -6.28 20.79
C ALA A 115 -1.94 -6.23 19.45
N ARG A 116 -2.98 -5.39 19.33
CA ARG A 116 -3.77 -5.26 18.10
C ARG A 116 -2.94 -4.65 16.97
N PHE A 117 -2.21 -3.58 17.24
CA PHE A 117 -1.31 -2.96 16.25
C PHE A 117 -0.33 -3.98 15.66
N GLN A 118 0.41 -4.70 16.50
CA GLN A 118 1.40 -5.69 16.05
C GLN A 118 0.75 -6.82 15.25
N THR A 119 -0.35 -7.37 15.74
CA THR A 119 -1.07 -8.44 15.04
C THR A 119 -1.53 -8.00 13.66
N ARG A 120 -2.13 -6.80 13.54
CA ARG A 120 -2.66 -6.32 12.25
C ARG A 120 -1.56 -5.92 11.29
N LEU A 121 -0.50 -5.30 11.78
CA LEU A 121 0.67 -4.97 10.95
C LEU A 121 1.30 -6.23 10.33
N THR A 122 1.52 -7.27 11.15
CA THR A 122 2.06 -8.56 10.66
C THR A 122 1.12 -9.21 9.65
N HIS A 123 -0.17 -9.28 9.92
CA HIS A 123 -1.15 -9.89 8.99
C HIS A 123 -1.21 -9.20 7.63
N LEU A 124 -1.12 -7.87 7.59
CA LEU A 124 -1.12 -7.13 6.32
C LEU A 124 0.18 -7.35 5.54
N GLN A 125 1.31 -7.37 6.23
CA GLN A 125 2.61 -7.69 5.63
C GLN A 125 2.64 -9.12 5.06
N ASP A 126 2.12 -10.11 5.79
CA ASP A 126 2.03 -11.50 5.33
C ASP A 126 1.10 -11.66 4.13
N ARG A 127 -0.02 -10.95 4.11
CA ARG A 127 -0.94 -10.95 2.96
C ARG A 127 -0.29 -10.34 1.72
N ALA A 128 0.39 -9.21 1.88
CA ALA A 128 1.15 -8.59 0.81
C ALA A 128 2.21 -9.56 0.24
N ALA A 129 2.96 -10.23 1.11
CA ALA A 129 3.97 -11.21 0.70
C ALA A 129 3.38 -12.43 -0.03
N LYS A 130 2.22 -12.94 0.39
CA LYS A 130 1.56 -14.11 -0.22
C LYS A 130 0.88 -13.81 -1.56
N SER A 131 0.43 -12.58 -1.78
CA SER A 131 -0.21 -12.15 -3.03
C SER A 131 0.77 -11.53 -4.03
N ALA A 132 2.01 -11.35 -3.64
CA ALA A 132 3.00 -10.67 -4.45
C ALA A 132 3.56 -11.55 -5.58
N LEU A 133 3.52 -11.02 -6.79
CA LEU A 133 4.32 -11.52 -7.91
C LEU A 133 5.70 -10.87 -7.84
N SER A 134 6.77 -11.66 -8.01
CA SER A 134 8.14 -11.14 -7.89
C SER A 134 8.96 -11.37 -9.14
N ALA A 135 9.83 -10.42 -9.46
CA ALA A 135 10.84 -10.53 -10.49
C ALA A 135 12.09 -9.74 -10.07
N GLY A 136 13.23 -10.44 -9.91
CA GLY A 136 14.44 -9.84 -9.38
C GLY A 136 14.23 -9.28 -7.98
N ASP A 137 14.54 -8.00 -7.81
CA ASP A 137 14.38 -7.25 -6.56
C ASP A 137 13.04 -6.51 -6.45
N VAL A 138 12.11 -6.74 -7.39
CA VAL A 138 10.79 -6.11 -7.43
C VAL A 138 9.70 -7.09 -7.02
N SER A 139 8.78 -6.62 -6.19
CA SER A 139 7.57 -7.33 -5.76
C SER A 139 6.33 -6.51 -6.12
N LEU A 140 5.34 -7.14 -6.76
CA LEU A 140 4.07 -6.54 -7.15
C LEU A 140 2.93 -7.14 -6.34
N ASP A 141 2.29 -6.33 -5.50
CA ASP A 141 1.00 -6.66 -4.91
C ASP A 141 -0.13 -6.25 -5.89
N THR A 142 -0.76 -7.24 -6.49
CA THR A 142 -1.83 -7.02 -7.47
C THR A 142 -3.14 -6.57 -6.84
N ALA A 143 -3.41 -6.95 -5.59
CA ALA A 143 -4.63 -6.58 -4.88
C ALA A 143 -4.64 -5.10 -4.49
N HIS A 144 -3.51 -4.60 -4.03
CA HIS A 144 -3.36 -3.20 -3.63
C HIS A 144 -2.73 -2.32 -4.72
N ARG A 145 -2.31 -2.92 -5.83
CA ARG A 145 -1.70 -2.25 -6.97
C ARG A 145 -0.43 -1.48 -6.61
N VAL A 146 0.40 -2.11 -5.79
CA VAL A 146 1.66 -1.53 -5.32
C VAL A 146 2.82 -2.35 -5.83
N VAL A 147 3.79 -1.68 -6.44
CA VAL A 147 5.10 -2.24 -6.76
C VAL A 147 6.12 -1.75 -5.73
N THR A 148 6.90 -2.67 -5.18
CA THR A 148 7.93 -2.40 -4.17
C THR A 148 9.27 -2.91 -4.65
N GLY A 149 10.33 -2.16 -4.40
CA GLY A 149 11.71 -2.52 -4.69
C GLY A 149 12.68 -1.84 -3.72
N PRO A 150 14.00 -1.97 -3.92
CA PRO A 150 15.02 -1.42 -3.01
C PRO A 150 14.92 0.08 -2.78
N ASN A 151 14.46 0.84 -3.78
CA ASN A 151 14.39 2.30 -3.73
C ASN A 151 13.05 2.81 -3.16
N GLY A 152 12.14 1.93 -2.76
CA GLY A 152 10.85 2.29 -2.21
C GLY A 152 9.67 1.59 -2.88
N ARG A 153 8.52 2.25 -2.89
CA ARG A 153 7.28 1.72 -3.46
C ARG A 153 6.53 2.77 -4.28
N GLN A 154 5.75 2.29 -5.27
CA GLN A 154 4.91 3.11 -6.13
C GLN A 154 3.54 2.47 -6.30
N PHE A 155 2.50 3.31 -6.33
CA PHE A 155 1.16 2.89 -6.70
C PHE A 155 1.01 2.85 -8.22
N LEU A 156 0.41 1.78 -8.71
CA LEU A 156 0.15 1.58 -10.13
C LEU A 156 -1.34 1.78 -10.43
N ALA A 157 -1.63 2.33 -11.60
CA ALA A 157 -2.98 2.31 -12.14
C ALA A 157 -3.42 0.86 -12.44
N PRO A 158 -4.74 0.54 -12.51
CA PRO A 158 -5.22 -0.81 -12.76
C PRO A 158 -4.57 -1.46 -13.98
N VAL A 159 -4.48 -0.74 -15.09
CA VAL A 159 -3.87 -1.21 -16.34
C VAL A 159 -2.37 -1.50 -16.18
N GLU A 160 -1.64 -0.62 -15.51
CA GLU A 160 -0.20 -0.77 -15.24
C GLU A 160 0.06 -2.01 -14.38
N THR A 161 -0.78 -2.25 -13.38
CA THR A 161 -0.73 -3.46 -12.53
C THR A 161 -0.89 -4.73 -13.36
N LEU A 162 -1.88 -4.76 -14.25
CA LEU A 162 -2.13 -5.92 -15.10
C LEU A 162 -1.00 -6.16 -16.10
N LEU A 163 -0.47 -5.10 -16.73
CA LEU A 163 0.68 -5.18 -17.62
C LEU A 163 1.91 -5.76 -16.90
N LEU A 164 2.25 -5.23 -15.72
CA LEU A 164 3.39 -5.71 -14.95
C LEU A 164 3.18 -7.14 -14.48
N ALA A 165 1.98 -7.50 -14.01
CA ALA A 165 1.66 -8.85 -13.59
C ALA A 165 1.88 -9.89 -14.73
N GLN A 166 1.46 -9.57 -15.96
CA GLN A 166 1.68 -10.44 -17.11
C GLN A 166 3.17 -10.59 -17.45
N LEU A 167 3.91 -9.49 -17.40
CA LEU A 167 5.37 -9.53 -17.67
C LEU A 167 6.13 -10.32 -16.60
N ILE A 168 5.77 -10.19 -15.32
CA ILE A 168 6.38 -10.98 -14.25
C ILE A 168 6.06 -12.48 -14.43
N LYS A 169 4.79 -12.82 -14.72
CA LYS A 169 4.36 -14.22 -14.98
C LYS A 169 5.09 -14.84 -16.16
N ALA A 170 5.43 -14.03 -17.15
CA ALA A 170 6.17 -14.47 -18.35
C ALA A 170 7.64 -14.82 -18.08
N LYS A 171 8.17 -14.49 -16.88
CA LYS A 171 9.52 -14.87 -16.42
C LYS A 171 10.62 -14.58 -17.45
N GLY A 172 10.63 -13.37 -18.01
CA GLY A 172 11.60 -12.92 -19.00
C GLY A 172 11.30 -13.34 -20.46
N THR A 173 10.28 -14.16 -20.69
CA THR A 173 9.85 -14.47 -22.06
C THR A 173 9.12 -13.27 -22.69
N VAL A 174 9.20 -13.16 -24.02
CA VAL A 174 8.54 -12.07 -24.75
C VAL A 174 7.03 -12.29 -24.79
N VAL A 175 6.27 -11.28 -24.34
CA VAL A 175 4.80 -11.27 -24.41
C VAL A 175 4.39 -10.37 -25.59
N PRO A 176 3.61 -10.89 -26.56
CA PRO A 176 3.14 -10.10 -27.68
C PRO A 176 2.28 -8.90 -27.25
N LYS A 177 2.43 -7.77 -27.93
CA LYS A 177 1.72 -6.52 -27.62
C LYS A 177 0.18 -6.73 -27.57
N GLU A 178 -0.37 -7.48 -28.51
CA GLU A 178 -1.81 -7.71 -28.56
C GLU A 178 -2.31 -8.58 -27.39
N THR A 179 -1.48 -9.50 -26.90
CA THR A 179 -1.77 -10.26 -25.67
C THR A 179 -1.80 -9.33 -24.47
N LEU A 180 -0.81 -8.45 -24.31
CA LEU A 180 -0.78 -7.47 -23.25
C LEU A 180 -1.98 -6.52 -23.26
N LYS A 181 -2.37 -6.04 -24.46
CA LYS A 181 -3.57 -5.22 -24.61
C LYS A 181 -4.82 -5.96 -24.16
N ARG A 182 -5.02 -7.19 -24.64
CA ARG A 182 -6.19 -8.00 -24.30
C ARG A 182 -6.28 -8.28 -22.80
N GLU A 183 -5.18 -8.64 -22.18
CA GLU A 183 -5.14 -8.97 -20.74
C GLU A 183 -5.32 -7.72 -19.85
N ALA A 184 -4.83 -6.55 -20.27
CA ALA A 184 -4.87 -5.34 -19.47
C ALA A 184 -6.14 -4.50 -19.66
N TRP A 185 -6.78 -4.55 -20.84
CA TRP A 185 -8.00 -3.78 -21.15
C TRP A 185 -9.24 -4.63 -21.42
N GLY A 186 -9.09 -5.96 -21.43
CA GLY A 186 -10.19 -6.86 -21.75
C GLY A 186 -10.68 -6.70 -23.22
N PRO A 187 -12.00 -6.68 -23.46
CA PRO A 187 -12.55 -6.61 -24.81
C PRO A 187 -12.46 -5.22 -25.47
N VAL A 188 -11.98 -4.22 -24.75
CA VAL A 188 -11.89 -2.84 -25.25
C VAL A 188 -10.73 -2.72 -26.25
N ARG A 189 -11.02 -2.19 -27.44
CA ARG A 189 -9.97 -1.87 -28.42
C ARG A 189 -9.19 -0.64 -27.98
N VAL A 190 -7.88 -0.80 -27.85
CA VAL A 190 -6.97 0.24 -27.40
C VAL A 190 -6.00 0.62 -28.50
N SER A 191 -5.86 1.93 -28.75
CA SER A 191 -4.87 2.46 -29.70
C SER A 191 -3.45 2.20 -29.22
N ASP A 192 -2.51 2.13 -30.15
CA ASP A 192 -1.09 2.01 -29.84
C ASP A 192 -0.58 3.18 -28.98
N ASN A 193 -1.04 4.40 -29.24
CA ASN A 193 -0.67 5.56 -28.45
C ASN A 193 -1.09 5.44 -26.99
N ALA A 194 -2.31 4.95 -26.71
CA ALA A 194 -2.78 4.74 -25.35
C ALA A 194 -1.98 3.64 -24.63
N PHE A 195 -1.66 2.55 -25.35
CA PHE A 195 -0.81 1.47 -24.85
C PHE A 195 0.59 1.99 -24.48
N TYR A 196 1.27 2.69 -25.40
CA TYR A 196 2.61 3.19 -25.16
C TYR A 196 2.69 4.27 -24.07
N ARG A 197 1.64 5.09 -23.91
CA ARG A 197 1.54 6.02 -22.78
C ARG A 197 1.52 5.28 -21.45
N LYS A 198 0.70 4.24 -21.31
CA LYS A 198 0.64 3.42 -20.10
C LYS A 198 1.93 2.64 -19.84
N LEU A 199 2.56 2.17 -20.89
CA LEU A 199 3.87 1.54 -20.78
C LEU A 199 4.96 2.51 -20.31
N PHE A 200 4.93 3.76 -20.76
CA PHE A 200 5.84 4.81 -20.30
C PHE A 200 5.65 5.11 -18.81
N GLU A 201 4.40 5.27 -18.36
CA GLU A 201 4.06 5.48 -16.94
C GLU A 201 4.55 4.32 -16.08
N LEU A 202 4.32 3.07 -16.52
CA LEU A 202 4.80 1.88 -15.84
C LEU A 202 6.34 1.80 -15.76
N ARG A 203 7.05 2.13 -16.85
CA ARG A 203 8.52 2.18 -16.82
C ARG A 203 9.04 3.17 -15.79
N ARG A 204 8.47 4.38 -15.75
CA ARG A 204 8.84 5.39 -14.75
C ARG A 204 8.59 4.91 -13.32
N ALA A 205 7.49 4.21 -13.08
CA ALA A 205 7.19 3.65 -11.76
C ALA A 205 8.22 2.57 -11.36
N LEU A 206 8.61 1.70 -12.29
CA LEU A 206 9.65 0.69 -12.06
C LEU A 206 11.03 1.30 -11.81
N GLU A 207 11.44 2.27 -12.61
CA GLU A 207 12.71 3.01 -12.42
C GLU A 207 12.76 3.69 -11.03
N GLY A 208 11.63 4.14 -10.53
CA GLY A 208 11.52 4.73 -9.19
C GLY A 208 11.72 3.74 -8.05
N VAL A 209 11.51 2.44 -8.26
CA VAL A 209 11.61 1.41 -7.20
C VAL A 209 12.80 0.47 -7.36
N SER A 210 13.30 0.28 -8.59
CA SER A 210 14.44 -0.61 -8.88
C SER A 210 15.24 -0.13 -10.08
N THR A 211 16.56 -0.36 -10.06
CA THR A 211 17.45 -0.16 -11.21
C THR A 211 17.72 -1.45 -11.97
N ASN A 212 17.41 -2.60 -11.37
CA ASN A 212 17.75 -3.93 -11.87
C ASN A 212 16.64 -4.56 -12.73
N VAL A 213 15.40 -4.07 -12.62
CA VAL A 213 14.25 -4.59 -13.36
C VAL A 213 13.80 -3.60 -14.41
N LYS A 214 13.80 -4.00 -15.69
CA LYS A 214 13.46 -3.12 -16.82
C LYS A 214 12.52 -3.80 -17.79
N ILE A 215 11.59 -3.04 -18.37
CA ILE A 215 10.73 -3.52 -19.44
C ILE A 215 11.42 -3.21 -20.78
N GLN A 216 11.81 -4.26 -21.50
CA GLN A 216 12.41 -4.16 -22.82
C GLN A 216 11.37 -4.30 -23.92
N SER A 217 11.54 -3.54 -25.01
CA SER A 217 10.77 -3.70 -26.23
C SER A 217 11.57 -4.53 -27.23
N ILE A 218 11.00 -5.66 -27.66
CA ILE A 218 11.58 -6.53 -28.67
C ILE A 218 10.90 -6.23 -30.00
N TYR A 219 11.65 -5.70 -30.94
CA TYR A 219 11.11 -5.26 -32.23
C TYR A 219 10.37 -6.40 -32.94
N GLY A 220 9.15 -6.12 -33.38
CA GLY A 220 8.28 -7.10 -34.08
C GLY A 220 7.70 -8.23 -33.23
N ALA A 221 8.15 -8.40 -31.96
CA ALA A 221 7.72 -9.52 -31.13
C ALA A 221 6.86 -9.11 -29.92
N GLY A 222 7.23 -8.06 -29.19
CA GLY A 222 6.48 -7.63 -28.01
C GLY A 222 7.33 -7.02 -26.91
N LEU A 223 6.97 -7.29 -25.66
CA LEU A 223 7.69 -6.80 -24.48
C LEU A 223 8.18 -7.96 -23.61
N SER A 224 9.31 -7.79 -22.94
CA SER A 224 9.80 -8.70 -21.90
C SER A 224 10.21 -7.92 -20.66
N LEU A 225 10.21 -8.60 -19.51
CA LEU A 225 10.78 -8.08 -18.29
C LEU A 225 12.21 -8.61 -18.15
N ASP A 226 13.18 -7.71 -18.19
CA ASP A 226 14.59 -8.03 -17.99
C ASP A 226 14.96 -7.81 -16.51
N VAL A 227 15.65 -8.79 -15.95
CA VAL A 227 16.15 -8.75 -14.58
C VAL A 227 17.66 -8.83 -14.62
N GLN A 228 18.31 -7.70 -14.38
CA GLN A 228 19.77 -7.65 -14.32
C GLN A 228 20.24 -8.29 -13.01
N THR A 229 20.86 -9.45 -13.09
CA THR A 229 21.60 -10.04 -11.97
C THR A 229 22.93 -9.31 -11.86
N ASN A 230 23.15 -8.58 -10.76
CA ASN A 230 24.48 -8.09 -10.40
C ASN A 230 25.39 -9.30 -10.09
N VAL A 231 25.95 -9.89 -11.11
CA VAL A 231 27.09 -10.79 -10.93
C VAL A 231 28.27 -9.88 -10.62
N THR A 232 28.60 -9.69 -9.36
CA THR A 232 29.90 -9.14 -8.97
C THR A 232 30.95 -10.14 -9.51
N PRO A 233 31.84 -9.76 -10.44
CA PRO A 233 32.90 -10.66 -10.84
C PRO A 233 33.76 -10.91 -9.60
N MET A 234 33.79 -12.14 -9.12
CA MET A 234 34.86 -12.58 -8.21
C MET A 234 36.18 -12.34 -8.96
N LEU A 235 36.91 -11.30 -8.58
CA LEU A 235 38.32 -11.21 -8.90
C LEU A 235 38.98 -12.44 -8.30
N SER A 236 39.28 -13.42 -9.14
CA SER A 236 40.22 -14.48 -8.85
C SER A 236 41.58 -13.85 -8.57
N ALA A 237 41.94 -13.78 -7.29
CA ALA A 237 43.31 -13.49 -6.90
C ALA A 237 44.16 -14.72 -7.31
N LEU A 238 45.06 -14.46 -8.27
CA LEU A 238 46.26 -15.24 -8.48
C LEU A 238 47.36 -14.73 -7.55
#